data_daec366f19375419afa58e15f0bcf5e7
#
_entry.id   daec366f19375419afa58e15f0bcf5e7
#
_cell.length_a   1.000
_cell.length_b   1.000
_cell.length_c   1.000
_cell.angle_alpha   90.00
_cell.angle_beta   90.00
_cell.angle_gamma   90.00
#
_symmetry.space_group_name_H-M   'P 1'
#
loop_
_entity.id
_entity.type
_entity.pdbx_description
1 polymer ?
#
loop_
_entity_poly.entity_id
_entity_poly.type
_entity_poly.pdbx_seq_one_letter_code
_entity_poly.pdbx_strand_id
1 'polypeptide(L)'
;MKKLSSTLPNMLLSLGGICVLVSGILAVVNKVTTAPIAEAEMRAKVEAIRAVAPAFDNNPFAEKLMVLPEGETDSLTVYPAKKGGSLVGFAIESYTQKGFSGLIRVMVGFDAEGRLVDFSVLQHSESPGLGSRIPEWYHEKSETGGIRDVRGLDMKASAPLTVSKDGGKVDAITAATISSRAFLDAVNRAWRTFSSLEGTATALATNSQE
;
A
#
# COMPACT_ATOMS: atom_id res chain seq x y z
N MET A 1 -12.06 54.39 -5.03
CA MET A 1 -12.84 53.17 -4.76
C MET A 1 -13.82 53.45 -3.64
N LYS A 2 -15.15 53.37 -3.88
CA LYS A 2 -16.16 53.54 -2.80
C LYS A 2 -16.03 52.35 -1.85
N LYS A 3 -15.69 52.63 -0.56
CA LYS A 3 -15.74 51.62 0.48
C LYS A 3 -17.19 51.18 0.66
N LEU A 4 -17.46 49.91 0.47
CA LEU A 4 -18.73 49.28 0.79
C LEU A 4 -18.97 49.44 2.31
N SER A 5 -20.14 49.93 2.71
CA SER A 5 -20.50 50.01 4.12
C SER A 5 -20.54 48.62 4.75
N SER A 6 -19.98 48.51 5.95
CA SER A 6 -19.92 47.26 6.71
C SER A 6 -21.27 46.90 7.29
N THR A 7 -22.25 46.58 6.44
CA THR A 7 -23.58 46.10 6.81
C THR A 7 -23.66 44.58 6.73
N LEU A 8 -24.45 43.96 7.60
CA LEU A 8 -24.63 42.50 7.64
C LEU A 8 -24.91 41.86 6.23
N PRO A 9 -25.83 42.41 5.41
CA PRO A 9 -26.07 41.88 4.07
C PRO A 9 -24.86 41.99 3.14
N ASN A 10 -24.09 43.08 3.20
CA ASN A 10 -22.89 43.24 2.38
C ASN A 10 -21.77 42.26 2.78
N MET A 11 -21.65 41.96 4.08
CA MET A 11 -20.71 40.95 4.57
C MET A 11 -21.11 39.55 4.11
N LEU A 12 -22.38 39.20 4.20
CA LEU A 12 -22.90 37.89 3.70
C LEU A 12 -22.77 37.76 2.20
N LEU A 13 -23.06 38.81 1.44
CA LEU A 13 -22.89 38.76 -0.03
C LEU A 13 -21.42 38.63 -0.45
N SER A 14 -20.52 39.36 0.20
CA SER A 14 -19.10 39.25 -0.13
C SER A 14 -18.51 37.89 0.24
N LEU A 15 -18.83 37.37 1.45
CA LEU A 15 -18.39 36.05 1.86
C LEU A 15 -18.99 34.96 0.98
N GLY A 16 -20.29 34.98 0.74
CA GLY A 16 -21.00 34.03 -0.12
C GLY A 16 -20.47 34.06 -1.57
N GLY A 17 -20.24 35.27 -2.10
CA GLY A 17 -19.67 35.42 -3.45
C GLY A 17 -18.27 34.80 -3.54
N ILE A 18 -17.40 35.03 -2.57
CA ILE A 18 -16.05 34.40 -2.54
C ILE A 18 -16.17 32.88 -2.41
N CYS A 19 -17.03 32.38 -1.51
CA CYS A 19 -17.24 30.95 -1.33
C CYS A 19 -17.72 30.26 -2.63
N VAL A 20 -18.71 30.83 -3.30
CA VAL A 20 -19.23 30.32 -4.59
C VAL A 20 -18.14 30.31 -5.66
N LEU A 21 -17.38 31.41 -5.78
CA LEU A 21 -16.32 31.52 -6.76
C LEU A 21 -15.22 30.48 -6.51
N VAL A 22 -14.73 30.39 -5.28
CA VAL A 22 -13.66 29.42 -4.91
C VAL A 22 -14.16 27.99 -5.09
N SER A 23 -15.37 27.67 -4.62
CA SER A 23 -15.96 26.34 -4.79
C SER A 23 -16.17 25.97 -6.26
N GLY A 24 -16.58 26.93 -7.09
CA GLY A 24 -16.72 26.74 -8.53
C GLY A 24 -15.36 26.42 -9.20
N ILE A 25 -14.32 27.17 -8.87
CA ILE A 25 -12.97 26.90 -9.38
C ILE A 25 -12.50 25.50 -8.94
N LEU A 26 -12.65 25.16 -7.65
CA LEU A 26 -12.26 23.85 -7.12
C LEU A 26 -13.03 22.71 -7.79
N ALA A 27 -14.33 22.89 -8.05
CA ALA A 27 -15.14 21.89 -8.75
C ALA A 27 -14.66 21.65 -10.18
N VAL A 28 -14.29 22.72 -10.90
CA VAL A 28 -13.74 22.60 -12.26
C VAL A 28 -12.39 21.91 -12.24
N VAL A 29 -11.48 22.32 -11.37
CA VAL A 29 -10.16 21.69 -11.20
C VAL A 29 -10.33 20.20 -10.89
N ASN A 30 -11.15 19.86 -9.90
CA ASN A 30 -11.41 18.46 -9.54
C ASN A 30 -11.93 17.65 -10.74
N LYS A 31 -12.89 18.19 -11.50
CA LYS A 31 -13.44 17.51 -12.68
C LYS A 31 -12.40 17.26 -13.77
N VAL A 32 -11.49 18.21 -14.00
CA VAL A 32 -10.44 18.09 -15.02
C VAL A 32 -9.32 17.14 -14.57
N THR A 33 -9.01 17.12 -13.26
CA THR A 33 -7.88 16.34 -12.73
C THR A 33 -8.25 14.90 -12.37
N THR A 34 -9.53 14.57 -12.17
CA THR A 34 -9.95 13.22 -11.73
C THR A 34 -9.52 12.13 -12.72
N ALA A 35 -9.72 12.32 -14.02
CA ALA A 35 -9.38 11.31 -15.03
C ALA A 35 -7.86 11.09 -15.15
N PRO A 36 -6.99 12.12 -15.28
CA PRO A 36 -5.55 11.91 -15.33
C PRO A 36 -4.98 11.36 -14.03
N ILE A 37 -5.55 11.69 -12.85
CA ILE A 37 -5.15 11.09 -11.57
C ILE A 37 -5.43 9.59 -11.56
N ALA A 38 -6.66 9.18 -11.95
CA ALA A 38 -7.04 7.76 -11.99
C ALA A 38 -6.15 6.96 -12.97
N GLU A 39 -5.79 7.56 -14.13
CA GLU A 39 -4.87 6.93 -15.08
C GLU A 39 -3.46 6.79 -14.51
N ALA A 40 -2.95 7.84 -13.84
CA ALA A 40 -1.64 7.80 -13.19
C ALA A 40 -1.58 6.74 -12.07
N GLU A 41 -2.62 6.64 -11.24
CA GLU A 41 -2.74 5.60 -10.20
C GLU A 41 -2.75 4.19 -10.80
N MET A 42 -3.49 3.98 -11.89
CA MET A 42 -3.52 2.70 -12.57
C MET A 42 -2.15 2.32 -13.13
N ARG A 43 -1.45 3.27 -13.78
CA ARG A 43 -0.09 3.05 -14.28
C ARG A 43 0.88 2.73 -13.13
N ALA A 44 0.82 3.47 -12.03
CA ALA A 44 1.64 3.22 -10.85
C ALA A 44 1.40 1.82 -10.28
N LYS A 45 0.15 1.34 -10.24
CA LYS A 45 -0.17 -0.03 -9.80
C LYS A 45 0.40 -1.08 -10.76
N VAL A 46 0.29 -0.88 -12.08
CA VAL A 46 0.87 -1.80 -13.07
C VAL A 46 2.38 -1.91 -12.89
N GLU A 47 3.05 -0.78 -12.75
CA GLU A 47 4.51 -0.73 -12.53
C GLU A 47 4.87 -1.37 -11.19
N ALA A 48 4.13 -1.10 -10.13
CA ALA A 48 4.35 -1.72 -8.83
C ALA A 48 4.22 -3.25 -8.90
N ILE A 49 3.18 -3.80 -9.55
CA ILE A 49 3.02 -5.25 -9.71
C ILE A 49 4.22 -5.85 -10.44
N ARG A 50 4.69 -5.19 -11.52
CA ARG A 50 5.87 -5.65 -12.27
C ARG A 50 7.15 -5.61 -11.46
N ALA A 51 7.28 -4.62 -10.58
CA ALA A 51 8.46 -4.48 -9.73
C ALA A 51 8.52 -5.52 -8.62
N VAL A 52 7.36 -5.85 -8.00
CA VAL A 52 7.33 -6.68 -6.79
C VAL A 52 7.06 -8.16 -7.07
N ALA A 53 6.36 -8.52 -8.16
CA ALA A 53 6.04 -9.91 -8.48
C ALA A 53 7.20 -10.61 -9.18
N PRO A 54 7.34 -11.94 -9.05
CA PRO A 54 8.21 -12.74 -9.92
C PRO A 54 7.85 -12.51 -11.39
N ALA A 55 8.78 -12.75 -12.31
CA ALA A 55 8.55 -12.55 -13.74
C ALA A 55 7.33 -13.35 -14.25
N PHE A 56 6.34 -12.66 -14.80
CA PHE A 56 5.06 -13.20 -15.26
C PHE A 56 4.75 -12.79 -16.71
N ASP A 57 3.85 -13.53 -17.35
CA ASP A 57 3.38 -13.31 -18.74
C ASP A 57 1.86 -13.16 -18.87
N ASN A 58 1.10 -13.33 -17.77
CA ASN A 58 -0.35 -13.15 -17.74
C ASN A 58 -0.74 -11.67 -17.54
N ASN A 59 -2.05 -11.41 -17.53
CA ASN A 59 -2.63 -10.11 -17.12
C ASN A 59 -3.17 -10.19 -15.70
N PRO A 60 -2.39 -9.79 -14.66
CA PRO A 60 -2.81 -9.91 -13.26
C PRO A 60 -4.05 -9.10 -12.91
N PHE A 61 -4.33 -8.02 -13.65
CA PHE A 61 -5.53 -7.20 -13.43
C PHE A 61 -6.82 -7.90 -13.83
N ALA A 62 -6.78 -8.69 -14.89
CA ALA A 62 -7.95 -9.46 -15.34
C ALA A 62 -8.28 -10.60 -14.37
N GLU A 63 -7.27 -11.10 -13.67
CA GLU A 63 -7.38 -12.24 -12.75
C GLU A 63 -7.34 -11.81 -11.27
N LYS A 64 -7.49 -10.51 -10.98
CA LYS A 64 -7.46 -10.00 -9.60
C LYS A 64 -8.53 -10.64 -8.73
N LEU A 65 -8.18 -10.92 -7.49
CA LEU A 65 -9.03 -11.49 -6.47
C LEU A 65 -9.19 -10.51 -5.30
N MET A 66 -10.33 -10.55 -4.63
CA MET A 66 -10.54 -9.86 -3.35
C MET A 66 -10.54 -10.92 -2.26
N VAL A 67 -9.62 -10.82 -1.32
CA VAL A 67 -9.44 -11.81 -0.25
C VAL A 67 -9.59 -11.11 1.09
N LEU A 68 -10.45 -11.63 1.95
CA LEU A 68 -10.59 -11.19 3.34
C LEU A 68 -9.72 -12.10 4.21
N PRO A 69 -8.60 -11.60 4.76
CA PRO A 69 -7.75 -12.39 5.65
C PRO A 69 -8.48 -12.69 6.96
N GLU A 70 -8.15 -13.82 7.56
CA GLU A 70 -8.69 -14.18 8.87
C GLU A 70 -8.35 -13.11 9.93
N GLY A 71 -9.37 -12.68 10.68
CA GLY A 71 -9.24 -11.65 11.71
C GLY A 71 -9.20 -10.21 11.20
N GLU A 72 -9.34 -9.97 9.89
CA GLU A 72 -9.42 -8.63 9.30
C GLU A 72 -10.87 -8.26 8.96
N THR A 73 -11.13 -6.95 8.89
CA THR A 73 -12.46 -6.42 8.52
C THR A 73 -12.58 -6.08 7.05
N ASP A 74 -11.44 -5.89 6.38
CA ASP A 74 -11.35 -5.41 5.01
C ASP A 74 -10.62 -6.39 4.10
N SER A 75 -11.19 -6.61 2.91
CA SER A 75 -10.55 -7.41 1.87
C SER A 75 -9.38 -6.68 1.22
N LEU A 76 -8.32 -7.41 0.92
CA LEU A 76 -7.20 -6.92 0.13
C LEU A 76 -7.29 -7.41 -1.31
N THR A 77 -6.76 -6.61 -2.25
CA THR A 77 -6.70 -6.99 -3.66
C THR A 77 -5.43 -7.79 -3.93
N VAL A 78 -5.60 -8.96 -4.50
CA VAL A 78 -4.53 -9.90 -4.86
C VAL A 78 -4.44 -10.01 -6.37
N TYR A 79 -3.24 -9.91 -6.90
CA TYR A 79 -2.91 -10.01 -8.31
C TYR A 79 -2.04 -11.24 -8.53
N PRO A 80 -2.58 -12.34 -9.12
CA PRO A 80 -1.80 -13.56 -9.37
C PRO A 80 -0.80 -13.33 -10.51
N ALA A 81 0.45 -13.67 -10.28
CA ALA A 81 1.50 -13.69 -11.28
C ALA A 81 1.66 -15.12 -11.82
N LYS A 82 1.47 -15.31 -13.13
CA LYS A 82 1.60 -16.61 -13.81
C LYS A 82 2.64 -16.52 -14.92
N LYS A 83 3.34 -17.60 -15.15
CA LYS A 83 4.30 -17.76 -16.25
C LYS A 83 4.08 -19.09 -16.94
N GLY A 84 3.81 -19.05 -18.25
CA GLY A 84 3.46 -20.27 -19.00
C GLY A 84 2.23 -20.99 -18.43
N GLY A 85 1.27 -20.25 -17.86
CA GLY A 85 0.06 -20.79 -17.22
C GLY A 85 0.23 -21.28 -15.78
N SER A 86 1.46 -21.43 -15.28
CA SER A 86 1.75 -21.82 -13.89
C SER A 86 1.85 -20.61 -12.99
N LEU A 87 1.30 -20.71 -11.79
CA LEU A 87 1.39 -19.66 -10.76
C LEU A 87 2.83 -19.58 -10.25
N VAL A 88 3.43 -18.38 -10.31
CA VAL A 88 4.80 -18.11 -9.84
C VAL A 88 4.85 -17.20 -8.62
N GLY A 89 3.73 -16.58 -8.26
CA GLY A 89 3.63 -15.74 -7.07
C GLY A 89 2.41 -14.83 -7.11
N PHE A 90 2.37 -13.88 -6.18
CA PHE A 90 1.29 -12.91 -6.03
C PHE A 90 1.86 -11.53 -5.74
N ALA A 91 1.21 -10.49 -6.28
CA ALA A 91 1.32 -9.13 -5.76
C ALA A 91 0.05 -8.79 -4.98
N ILE A 92 0.19 -8.26 -3.76
CA ILE A 92 -0.92 -7.97 -2.86
C ILE A 92 -0.91 -6.49 -2.51
N GLU A 93 -2.00 -5.80 -2.84
CA GLU A 93 -2.20 -4.40 -2.45
C GLU A 93 -2.69 -4.37 -1.00
N SER A 94 -1.83 -3.89 -0.10
CA SER A 94 -2.12 -3.77 1.33
C SER A 94 -2.03 -2.32 1.79
N TYR A 95 -2.60 -2.02 2.95
CA TYR A 95 -2.55 -0.70 3.55
C TYR A 95 -2.64 -0.76 5.07
N THR A 96 -2.26 0.33 5.70
CA THR A 96 -2.47 0.58 7.13
C THR A 96 -2.85 2.04 7.38
N GLN A 97 -3.63 2.28 8.42
CA GLN A 97 -3.95 3.63 8.90
C GLN A 97 -3.07 4.05 10.09
N LYS A 98 -2.11 3.19 10.48
CA LYS A 98 -1.27 3.37 11.67
C LYS A 98 -0.01 4.21 11.40
N GLY A 99 0.14 4.81 10.22
CA GLY A 99 1.24 5.72 9.90
C GLY A 99 1.23 6.95 10.80
N PHE A 100 2.38 7.64 10.90
CA PHE A 100 2.48 8.89 11.66
C PHE A 100 1.53 9.96 11.09
N SER A 101 1.41 10.04 9.79
CA SER A 101 0.48 10.94 9.08
C SER A 101 -0.74 10.20 8.50
N GLY A 102 -1.03 8.98 8.97
CA GLY A 102 -2.20 8.19 8.59
C GLY A 102 -1.90 7.12 7.55
N LEU A 103 -2.61 7.14 6.43
CA LEU A 103 -2.59 6.07 5.43
C LEU A 103 -1.20 5.84 4.83
N ILE A 104 -0.76 4.57 4.86
CA ILE A 104 0.33 4.05 4.04
C ILE A 104 -0.23 2.89 3.22
N ARG A 105 -0.10 2.95 1.90
CA ARG A 105 -0.53 1.89 0.97
C ARG A 105 0.69 1.33 0.27
N VAL A 106 0.79 0.01 0.22
CA VAL A 106 1.92 -0.72 -0.35
C VAL A 106 1.46 -1.83 -1.28
N MET A 107 2.26 -2.15 -2.28
CA MET A 107 2.19 -3.37 -3.05
C MET A 107 3.28 -4.29 -2.53
N VAL A 108 2.95 -5.52 -2.15
CA VAL A 108 3.92 -6.50 -1.63
C VAL A 108 3.87 -7.74 -2.50
N GLY A 109 5.02 -8.16 -3.00
CA GLY A 109 5.16 -9.35 -3.83
C GLY A 109 5.66 -10.55 -3.03
N PHE A 110 5.05 -11.71 -3.28
CA PHE A 110 5.48 -12.99 -2.74
C PHE A 110 5.67 -13.98 -3.88
N ASP A 111 6.69 -14.83 -3.77
CA ASP A 111 6.80 -16.01 -4.64
C ASP A 111 5.84 -17.13 -4.20
N ALA A 112 5.81 -18.23 -4.96
CA ALA A 112 4.94 -19.36 -4.67
C ALA A 112 5.29 -20.06 -3.34
N GLU A 113 6.53 -19.93 -2.87
CA GLU A 113 7.02 -20.50 -1.62
C GLU A 113 6.74 -19.63 -0.39
N GLY A 114 6.28 -18.36 -0.58
CA GLY A 114 5.97 -17.41 0.47
C GLY A 114 7.17 -16.55 0.89
N ARG A 115 8.17 -16.40 0.02
CA ARG A 115 9.24 -15.43 0.22
C ARG A 115 8.79 -14.05 -0.24
N LEU A 116 9.11 -13.02 0.52
CA LEU A 116 8.89 -11.64 0.12
C LEU A 116 9.86 -11.29 -1.01
N VAL A 117 9.35 -11.14 -2.23
CA VAL A 117 10.18 -10.83 -3.40
C VAL A 117 10.63 -9.38 -3.37
N ASP A 118 9.65 -8.48 -3.27
CA ASP A 118 9.90 -7.03 -3.20
C ASP A 118 8.64 -6.31 -2.71
N PHE A 119 8.74 -5.01 -2.44
CA PHE A 119 7.61 -4.15 -2.15
C PHE A 119 7.72 -2.81 -2.87
N SER A 120 6.59 -2.15 -3.07
CA SER A 120 6.52 -0.79 -3.61
C SER A 120 5.52 0.03 -2.80
N VAL A 121 5.90 1.24 -2.43
CA VAL A 121 5.00 2.16 -1.72
C VAL A 121 4.16 2.90 -2.76
N LEU A 122 2.85 2.65 -2.74
CA LEU A 122 1.90 3.26 -3.67
C LEU A 122 1.46 4.65 -3.23
N GLN A 123 1.31 4.83 -1.92
CA GLN A 123 0.83 6.09 -1.33
C GLN A 123 1.26 6.20 0.13
N HIS A 124 1.69 7.38 0.53
CA HIS A 124 1.86 7.78 1.93
C HIS A 124 1.77 9.30 2.08
N SER A 125 1.54 9.76 3.29
CA SER A 125 1.58 11.17 3.68
C SER A 125 2.62 11.44 4.77
N GLU A 126 3.58 10.51 4.94
CA GLU A 126 4.61 10.57 5.97
C GLU A 126 5.55 11.76 5.80
N SER A 127 6.13 12.21 6.91
CA SER A 127 7.02 13.38 6.96
C SER A 127 8.26 13.20 6.07
N PRO A 128 8.61 14.19 5.23
CA PRO A 128 9.82 14.17 4.40
C PRO A 128 11.09 13.94 5.22
N GLY A 129 11.98 13.07 4.71
CA GLY A 129 13.25 12.73 5.36
C GLY A 129 13.14 11.80 6.57
N LEU A 130 11.92 11.45 6.99
CA LEU A 130 11.62 10.54 8.09
C LEU A 130 10.85 9.32 7.55
N GLY A 131 9.55 9.23 7.76
CA GLY A 131 8.72 8.11 7.28
C GLY A 131 8.68 7.99 5.76
N SER A 132 8.90 9.07 5.01
CA SER A 132 9.01 9.03 3.55
C SER A 132 10.19 8.21 3.03
N ARG A 133 11.16 7.86 3.91
CA ARG A 133 12.32 7.03 3.55
C ARG A 133 12.03 5.52 3.54
N ILE A 134 10.78 5.11 3.76
CA ILE A 134 10.39 3.69 3.73
C ILE A 134 10.94 2.96 2.48
N PRO A 135 10.78 3.50 1.25
CA PRO A 135 11.26 2.79 0.07
C PRO A 135 12.76 2.54 0.08
N GLU A 136 13.56 3.55 0.39
CA GLU A 136 15.02 3.43 0.40
C GLU A 136 15.48 2.57 1.58
N TRP A 137 14.96 2.85 2.78
CA TRP A 137 15.39 2.21 4.02
C TRP A 137 15.26 0.70 4.01
N TYR A 138 14.13 0.19 3.52
CA TYR A 138 13.85 -1.25 3.52
C TYR A 138 14.35 -1.99 2.28
N HIS A 139 15.13 -1.30 1.42
CA HIS A 139 15.93 -1.87 0.35
C HIS A 139 17.44 -1.81 0.63
N GLU A 140 17.87 -1.16 1.71
CA GLU A 140 19.27 -1.05 2.09
C GLU A 140 19.73 -2.19 3.00
N LYS A 141 20.99 -2.57 2.91
CA LYS A 141 21.60 -3.51 3.85
C LYS A 141 21.78 -2.85 5.22
N SER A 142 21.53 -3.60 6.29
CA SER A 142 21.78 -3.13 7.65
C SER A 142 23.28 -3.07 7.93
N GLU A 143 23.71 -1.99 8.58
CA GLU A 143 25.07 -1.83 9.10
C GLU A 143 25.19 -2.33 10.57
N THR A 144 24.05 -2.54 11.23
CA THR A 144 23.95 -2.85 12.66
C THR A 144 23.68 -4.32 12.97
N GLY A 145 23.60 -5.17 11.93
CA GLY A 145 23.31 -6.60 12.09
C GLY A 145 21.82 -6.93 12.21
N GLY A 146 20.93 -5.93 12.19
CA GLY A 146 19.47 -6.11 12.08
C GLY A 146 19.04 -6.38 10.62
N ILE A 147 17.75 -6.37 10.38
CA ILE A 147 17.17 -6.49 9.04
C ILE A 147 16.72 -5.11 8.59
N ARG A 148 17.29 -4.56 7.53
CA ARG A 148 16.73 -3.43 6.77
C ARG A 148 16.13 -3.92 5.47
N ASP A 149 16.94 -4.59 4.63
CA ASP A 149 16.43 -5.18 3.39
C ASP A 149 15.47 -6.31 3.72
N VAL A 150 14.20 -6.11 3.45
CA VAL A 150 13.15 -7.10 3.72
C VAL A 150 12.95 -8.06 2.54
N ARG A 151 13.62 -7.84 1.41
CA ARG A 151 13.53 -8.71 0.24
C ARG A 151 14.22 -10.06 0.50
N GLY A 152 13.65 -11.10 -0.06
CA GLY A 152 14.14 -12.46 0.08
C GLY A 152 13.86 -13.10 1.44
N LEU A 153 13.18 -12.39 2.37
CA LEU A 153 12.78 -12.98 3.64
C LEU A 153 11.78 -14.11 3.43
N ASP A 154 12.06 -15.24 4.04
CA ASP A 154 11.08 -16.33 4.19
C ASP A 154 10.04 -15.90 5.24
N MET A 155 8.85 -15.56 4.77
CA MET A 155 7.79 -15.06 5.64
C MET A 155 7.18 -16.16 6.50
N LYS A 156 7.27 -17.43 6.11
CA LYS A 156 6.82 -18.56 6.94
C LYS A 156 7.63 -18.67 8.23
N ALA A 157 8.93 -18.33 8.15
CA ALA A 157 9.85 -18.36 9.30
C ALA A 157 9.98 -17.02 10.02
N SER A 158 9.69 -15.89 9.34
CA SER A 158 10.00 -14.55 9.84
C SER A 158 8.78 -13.76 10.30
N ALA A 159 7.58 -14.11 9.85
CA ALA A 159 6.37 -13.39 10.25
C ALA A 159 5.92 -13.73 11.69
N PRO A 160 5.33 -12.75 12.40
CA PRO A 160 5.14 -11.37 11.97
C PRO A 160 6.43 -10.54 12.04
N LEU A 161 6.68 -9.72 11.02
CA LEU A 161 7.80 -8.79 11.04
C LEU A 161 7.55 -7.70 12.08
N THR A 162 8.53 -7.47 12.94
CA THR A 162 8.43 -6.50 14.04
C THR A 162 9.75 -5.73 14.16
N VAL A 163 9.66 -4.45 14.53
CA VAL A 163 10.87 -3.63 14.71
C VAL A 163 11.68 -4.08 15.93
N SER A 164 12.99 -3.91 15.88
CA SER A 164 13.93 -4.27 16.95
C SER A 164 13.58 -3.66 18.31
N LYS A 165 13.01 -2.45 18.31
CA LYS A 165 12.52 -1.80 19.54
C LYS A 165 11.36 -2.52 20.24
N ASP A 166 10.65 -3.36 19.53
CA ASP A 166 9.52 -4.15 20.02
C ASP A 166 9.89 -5.65 20.16
N GLY A 167 11.19 -5.96 20.20
CA GLY A 167 11.70 -7.32 20.34
C GLY A 167 11.83 -8.08 19.01
N GLY A 168 11.57 -7.47 17.87
CA GLY A 168 11.77 -8.06 16.55
C GLY A 168 13.20 -7.91 16.03
N LYS A 169 13.38 -8.18 14.75
CA LYS A 169 14.68 -8.15 14.06
C LYS A 169 14.82 -7.03 13.03
N VAL A 170 13.74 -6.32 12.71
CA VAL A 170 13.74 -5.30 11.65
C VAL A 170 14.18 -3.96 12.22
N ASP A 171 15.14 -3.31 11.56
CA ASP A 171 15.65 -2.02 11.99
C ASP A 171 14.63 -0.92 11.62
N ALA A 172 14.18 -0.17 12.62
CA ALA A 172 13.32 0.98 12.41
C ALA A 172 14.10 2.16 11.81
N ILE A 173 13.43 2.95 10.97
CA ILE A 173 13.96 4.22 10.48
C ILE A 173 14.25 5.12 11.68
N THR A 174 15.44 5.71 11.73
CA THR A 174 15.84 6.63 12.80
C THR A 174 14.84 7.79 12.88
N ALA A 175 14.33 8.05 14.09
CA ALA A 175 13.31 9.04 14.40
C ALA A 175 11.92 8.82 13.72
N ALA A 176 11.69 7.70 13.03
CA ALA A 176 10.41 7.38 12.38
C ALA A 176 9.92 5.95 12.72
N THR A 177 10.00 5.58 13.99
CA THR A 177 9.58 4.24 14.46
C THR A 177 8.09 3.97 14.22
N ILE A 178 7.22 4.99 14.32
CA ILE A 178 5.78 4.84 14.06
C ILE A 178 5.55 4.45 12.59
N SER A 179 6.16 5.18 11.66
CA SER A 179 6.08 4.87 10.22
C SER A 179 6.65 3.48 9.90
N SER A 180 7.73 3.08 10.58
CA SER A 180 8.32 1.74 10.46
C SER A 180 7.36 0.63 10.90
N ARG A 181 6.74 0.80 12.08
CA ARG A 181 5.72 -0.14 12.57
C ARG A 181 4.52 -0.24 11.62
N ALA A 182 4.08 0.91 11.10
CA ALA A 182 2.97 0.97 10.16
C ALA A 182 3.29 0.25 8.84
N PHE A 183 4.47 0.46 8.29
CA PHE A 183 4.92 -0.26 7.10
C PHE A 183 4.91 -1.78 7.34
N LEU A 184 5.51 -2.24 8.42
CA LEU A 184 5.53 -3.67 8.76
C LEU A 184 4.13 -4.24 9.04
N ASP A 185 3.21 -3.44 9.62
CA ASP A 185 1.81 -3.83 9.78
C ASP A 185 1.15 -4.09 8.41
N ALA A 186 1.38 -3.21 7.43
CA ALA A 186 0.86 -3.41 6.06
C ALA A 186 1.47 -4.64 5.39
N VAL A 187 2.78 -4.90 5.56
CA VAL A 187 3.45 -6.11 5.04
C VAL A 187 2.90 -7.37 5.70
N ASN A 188 2.72 -7.36 7.03
CA ASN A 188 2.14 -8.49 7.75
C ASN A 188 0.69 -8.76 7.34
N ARG A 189 -0.11 -7.73 7.05
CA ARG A 189 -1.46 -7.89 6.49
C ARG A 189 -1.43 -8.58 5.12
N ALA A 190 -0.53 -8.15 4.24
CA ALA A 190 -0.33 -8.80 2.95
C ALA A 190 0.06 -10.28 3.12
N TRP A 191 0.94 -10.57 4.07
CA TRP A 191 1.35 -11.94 4.40
C TRP A 191 0.18 -12.80 4.88
N ARG A 192 -0.65 -12.31 5.80
CA ARG A 192 -1.86 -13.04 6.25
C ARG A 192 -2.81 -13.34 5.08
N THR A 193 -2.95 -12.39 4.15
CA THR A 193 -3.74 -12.58 2.93
C THR A 193 -3.18 -13.70 2.06
N PHE A 194 -1.85 -13.70 1.85
CA PHE A 194 -1.16 -14.77 1.12
C PHE A 194 -1.38 -16.14 1.77
N SER A 195 -1.19 -16.24 3.09
CA SER A 195 -1.37 -17.48 3.84
C SER A 195 -2.81 -18.01 3.76
N SER A 196 -3.81 -17.13 3.73
CA SER A 196 -5.23 -17.51 3.55
C SER A 196 -5.48 -18.11 2.16
N LEU A 197 -4.76 -17.67 1.13
CA LEU A 197 -4.85 -18.24 -0.22
C LEU A 197 -4.25 -19.64 -0.29
N GLU A 198 -3.09 -19.88 0.34
CA GLU A 198 -2.48 -21.21 0.41
C GLU A 198 -3.42 -22.22 1.10
N GLY A 199 -4.05 -21.82 2.20
CA GLY A 199 -5.02 -22.64 2.92
C GLY A 199 -6.25 -23.00 2.06
N THR A 200 -6.76 -22.04 1.30
CA THR A 200 -7.93 -22.24 0.42
C THR A 200 -7.58 -23.13 -0.77
N ALA A 201 -6.42 -22.95 -1.38
CA ALA A 201 -5.95 -23.75 -2.50
C ALA A 201 -5.76 -25.23 -2.09
N THR A 202 -5.20 -25.48 -0.90
CA THR A 202 -5.02 -26.81 -0.34
C THR A 202 -6.38 -27.48 -0.03
N ALA A 203 -7.35 -26.73 0.55
CA ALA A 203 -8.67 -27.24 0.85
C ALA A 203 -9.46 -27.61 -0.43
N LEU A 204 -9.34 -26.82 -1.49
CA LEU A 204 -9.98 -27.12 -2.79
C LEU A 204 -9.35 -28.32 -3.48
N ALA A 205 -8.02 -28.51 -3.37
CA ALA A 205 -7.33 -29.67 -3.92
C ALA A 205 -7.72 -30.99 -3.21
N THR A 206 -7.96 -30.93 -1.90
CA THR A 206 -8.38 -32.12 -1.11
C THR A 206 -9.82 -32.55 -1.42
N ASN A 207 -10.74 -31.58 -1.62
CA ASN A 207 -12.13 -31.88 -1.97
C ASN A 207 -12.33 -32.37 -3.43
N SER A 208 -11.31 -32.28 -4.28
CA SER A 208 -11.37 -32.75 -5.67
C SER A 208 -10.97 -34.22 -5.82
N GLN A 209 -10.60 -34.91 -4.73
CA GLN A 209 -10.18 -36.32 -4.70
C GLN A 209 -11.19 -37.25 -4.00
N GLU A 210 -12.34 -36.73 -3.56
CA GLU A 210 -13.51 -37.53 -3.14
C GLU A 210 -14.59 -37.49 -4.23
#